data_97d3437307d12f8ed9ab50f696375115
#
_entry.id   97d3437307d12f8ed9ab50f696375115
#
_cell.length_a   1.000
_cell.length_b   1.000
_cell.length_c   1.000
_cell.angle_alpha   90.00
_cell.angle_beta   90.00
_cell.angle_gamma   90.00
#
_symmetry.space_group_name_H-M   'P 1'
#
loop_
_entity.id
_entity.type
_entity.pdbx_description
1 polymer ?
#
loop_
_entity_poly.entity_id
_entity_poly.type
_entity_poly.pdbx_seq_one_letter_code
_entity_poly.pdbx_strand_id
1 'polypeptide(L)'
;PILGSLLNIYAKDRVGCLTGLTYSHLSHNNVIVSDNWIDYIGDALKPVIYSQYGEEHYIRYILNQIGETNKHFVDIGANDGTYLSNTKLLSEQGWNGLLIEGKEFPLTKQHFVTKENILEILESYNTPIEFDLLSIDIDGNDYWVLQEILTKYKPRLIISEYNAEHNPQESKAIEYNPDFVFKANDYYGYTLEAGKKLAAKFGYTIIFTNSCLNDYYLRNDLVPKGVEINPTNEQHAWWGNHSNEKWIEI
;
A
#
# COMPACT_ATOMS: atom_id res chain seq x y z
N PRO A 1 -20.00 20.06 3.60
CA PRO A 1 -19.37 20.79 4.69
C PRO A 1 -18.86 19.89 5.82
N ILE A 2 -19.20 18.60 5.84
CA ILE A 2 -18.82 17.66 6.91
C ILE A 2 -17.47 16.98 6.62
N LEU A 3 -17.09 16.80 5.36
CA LEU A 3 -15.79 16.21 4.97
C LEU A 3 -14.58 17.14 5.28
N GLY A 4 -14.76 18.45 5.23
CA GLY A 4 -13.68 19.40 5.52
C GLY A 4 -13.26 19.46 7.00
N SER A 5 -14.10 19.02 7.93
CA SER A 5 -13.79 19.01 9.36
C SER A 5 -13.09 17.72 9.80
N LEU A 6 -13.32 16.60 9.13
CA LEU A 6 -12.61 15.35 9.37
C LEU A 6 -11.15 15.42 8.88
N LEU A 7 -10.91 16.06 7.73
CA LEU A 7 -9.57 16.25 7.16
C LEU A 7 -8.62 17.10 8.04
N ASN A 8 -9.15 18.06 8.83
CA ASN A 8 -8.34 18.83 9.77
C ASN A 8 -7.97 18.07 11.05
N ILE A 9 -8.68 17.00 11.39
CA ILE A 9 -8.33 16.09 12.49
C ILE A 9 -7.20 15.16 12.02
N TYR A 10 -7.28 14.66 10.79
CA TYR A 10 -6.26 13.82 10.17
C TYR A 10 -4.85 14.43 10.15
N ALA A 11 -4.73 15.73 9.91
CA ALA A 11 -3.43 16.39 9.81
C ALA A 11 -2.76 16.69 11.17
N LYS A 12 -3.51 16.73 12.27
CA LYS A 12 -2.98 17.12 13.59
C LYS A 12 -2.44 15.97 14.42
N ASP A 13 -3.01 14.77 14.30
CA ASP A 13 -2.62 13.65 15.15
C ASP A 13 -1.50 12.79 14.56
N ARG A 14 -1.13 13.02 13.31
CA ARG A 14 -0.14 12.23 12.56
C ARG A 14 1.31 12.69 12.69
N VAL A 15 1.59 13.79 13.39
CA VAL A 15 2.96 14.22 13.72
C VAL A 15 3.68 13.18 14.59
N GLY A 16 2.94 12.33 15.31
CA GLY A 16 3.50 11.26 16.12
C GLY A 16 4.14 10.10 15.33
N CYS A 17 3.65 9.81 14.14
CA CYS A 17 4.19 8.71 13.32
C CYS A 17 5.53 9.08 12.64
N LEU A 18 5.74 10.37 12.37
CA LEU A 18 7.00 10.87 11.81
C LEU A 18 8.12 11.01 12.84
N THR A 19 7.81 11.03 14.13
CA THR A 19 8.81 11.18 15.20
C THR A 19 9.42 9.87 15.68
N GLY A 20 8.88 8.72 15.27
CA GLY A 20 9.44 7.38 15.53
C GLY A 20 10.68 7.06 14.68
N LEU A 21 11.00 7.85 13.68
CA LEU A 21 12.29 7.79 12.99
C LEU A 21 13.37 8.39 13.91
N THR A 22 13.77 7.61 14.89
CA THR A 22 14.94 7.98 15.72
C THR A 22 16.17 8.06 14.82
N TYR A 23 16.73 9.24 14.75
CA TYR A 23 18.09 9.53 14.29
C TYR A 23 19.10 8.78 15.19
N SER A 24 19.20 7.47 15.07
CA SER A 24 20.10 6.67 15.88
C SER A 24 21.22 6.01 15.09
N HIS A 25 21.59 6.53 13.92
CA HIS A 25 22.80 6.06 13.23
C HIS A 25 23.66 7.20 12.67
N LEU A 26 24.13 8.07 13.57
CA LEU A 26 25.36 8.83 13.35
C LEU A 26 26.41 8.38 14.36
N SER A 27 26.92 7.17 14.21
CA SER A 27 28.23 6.82 14.77
C SER A 27 29.18 6.55 13.60
N HIS A 28 30.12 7.44 13.43
CA HIS A 28 31.26 7.24 12.55
C HIS A 28 32.04 6.00 13.00
N ASN A 29 32.22 5.09 12.09
CA ASN A 29 33.29 4.11 11.86
C ASN A 29 32.74 2.73 11.56
N ASN A 30 33.08 2.25 10.37
CA ASN A 30 32.72 0.96 9.74
C ASN A 30 31.31 0.87 9.20
N VAL A 31 31.03 1.66 8.15
CA VAL A 31 29.91 1.39 7.26
C VAL A 31 30.23 0.09 6.52
N ILE A 32 29.70 -1.04 7.00
CA ILE A 32 29.48 -2.19 6.12
C ILE A 32 28.39 -1.69 5.16
N VAL A 33 28.80 -1.28 3.96
CA VAL A 33 27.85 -1.02 2.88
C VAL A 33 27.23 -2.38 2.56
N SER A 34 26.06 -2.66 3.10
CA SER A 34 25.29 -3.81 2.65
C SER A 34 24.92 -3.52 1.19
N ASP A 35 25.15 -4.46 0.28
CA ASP A 35 24.68 -4.37 -1.11
C ASP A 35 23.13 -4.46 -1.19
N ASN A 36 22.48 -4.45 -0.03
CA ASN A 36 21.03 -4.56 0.11
C ASN A 36 20.38 -3.17 0.06
N TRP A 37 19.92 -2.76 -1.11
CA TRP A 37 19.21 -1.50 -1.27
C TRP A 37 17.88 -1.42 -0.48
N ILE A 38 17.32 -2.55 -0.03
CA ILE A 38 16.08 -2.58 0.76
C ILE A 38 16.26 -1.86 2.09
N ASP A 39 17.43 -1.96 2.71
CA ASP A 39 17.74 -1.31 3.99
C ASP A 39 17.67 0.23 3.92
N TYR A 40 17.73 0.79 2.71
CA TYR A 40 17.74 2.24 2.47
C TYR A 40 16.42 2.79 1.93
N ILE A 41 15.36 1.99 1.85
CA ILE A 41 14.06 2.48 1.34
C ILE A 41 13.57 3.65 2.20
N GLY A 42 13.68 3.55 3.53
CA GLY A 42 13.27 4.60 4.45
C GLY A 42 13.99 5.93 4.25
N ASP A 43 15.24 5.89 3.77
CA ASP A 43 16.06 7.08 3.51
C ASP A 43 15.63 7.83 2.22
N ALA A 44 14.77 7.22 1.41
CA ALA A 44 14.25 7.84 0.18
C ALA A 44 13.22 8.93 0.45
N LEU A 45 12.71 9.04 1.69
CA LEU A 45 11.68 10.02 2.05
C LEU A 45 12.16 11.45 1.79
N LYS A 46 11.32 12.20 1.11
CA LYS A 46 11.47 13.63 0.84
C LYS A 46 10.16 14.33 1.19
N PRO A 47 10.10 15.67 1.13
CA PRO A 47 8.83 16.37 1.31
C PRO A 47 7.74 15.82 0.39
N VAL A 48 6.60 15.51 0.96
CA VAL A 48 5.42 14.99 0.25
C VAL A 48 5.02 15.93 -0.90
N ILE A 49 4.73 15.34 -2.06
CA ILE A 49 4.26 16.08 -3.23
C ILE A 49 2.76 15.82 -3.45
N TYR A 50 2.35 14.56 -3.52
CA TYR A 50 0.99 14.14 -3.83
C TYR A 50 0.41 13.18 -2.82
N SER A 51 1.16 12.17 -2.41
CA SER A 51 0.71 11.09 -1.54
C SER A 51 0.50 11.54 -0.09
N GLN A 52 0.12 10.62 0.77
CA GLN A 52 -0.20 10.95 2.16
C GLN A 52 1.03 11.14 3.04
N TYR A 53 2.07 10.32 2.83
CA TYR A 53 3.31 10.29 3.62
C TYR A 53 4.58 10.20 2.79
N GLY A 54 4.53 10.56 1.51
CA GLY A 54 5.67 10.52 0.61
C GLY A 54 5.89 9.16 -0.04
N GLU A 55 4.83 8.36 -0.17
CA GLU A 55 4.83 7.06 -0.83
C GLU A 55 5.45 7.14 -2.23
N GLU A 56 5.21 8.23 -2.97
CA GLU A 56 5.80 8.48 -4.28
C GLU A 56 7.33 8.41 -4.28
N HIS A 57 7.98 8.74 -3.17
CA HIS A 57 9.45 8.69 -3.06
C HIS A 57 9.95 7.27 -2.85
N TYR A 58 9.28 6.48 -2.01
CA TYR A 58 9.58 5.05 -1.81
C TYR A 58 9.36 4.27 -3.11
N ILE A 59 8.23 4.51 -3.78
CA ILE A 59 7.91 3.92 -5.08
C ILE A 59 9.03 4.20 -6.08
N ARG A 60 9.42 5.47 -6.25
CA ARG A 60 10.47 5.87 -7.18
C ARG A 60 11.81 5.26 -6.83
N TYR A 61 12.15 5.18 -5.54
CA TYR A 61 13.38 4.55 -5.10
C TYR A 61 13.40 3.07 -5.47
N ILE A 62 12.34 2.32 -5.13
CA ILE A 62 12.24 0.88 -5.42
C ILE A 62 12.29 0.64 -6.94
N LEU A 63 11.50 1.37 -7.72
CA LEU A 63 11.48 1.23 -9.19
C LEU A 63 12.85 1.53 -9.81
N ASN A 64 13.62 2.47 -9.27
CA ASN A 64 14.98 2.73 -9.73
C ASN A 64 15.92 1.55 -9.45
N GLN A 65 15.71 0.78 -8.39
CA GLN A 65 16.54 -0.39 -8.08
C GLN A 65 16.19 -1.60 -8.97
N ILE A 66 14.89 -1.85 -9.18
CA ILE A 66 14.43 -3.02 -9.94
C ILE A 66 14.31 -2.77 -11.44
N GLY A 67 14.46 -1.52 -11.88
CA GLY A 67 14.21 -1.07 -13.25
C GLY A 67 12.71 -1.01 -13.57
N GLU A 68 12.38 -0.24 -14.61
CA GLU A 68 11.03 -0.12 -15.17
C GLU A 68 10.87 -1.04 -16.38
N THR A 69 9.66 -1.54 -16.64
CA THR A 69 9.40 -2.41 -17.80
C THR A 69 8.44 -1.76 -18.80
N ASN A 70 7.15 -1.79 -18.52
CA ASN A 70 6.12 -1.25 -19.42
C ASN A 70 5.56 0.09 -18.97
N LYS A 71 6.02 0.62 -17.85
CA LYS A 71 5.55 1.88 -17.25
C LYS A 71 4.03 1.92 -17.12
N HIS A 72 3.47 0.78 -16.74
CA HIS A 72 2.04 0.64 -16.49
C HIS A 72 1.79 0.52 -15.00
N PHE A 73 0.79 1.26 -14.51
CA PHE A 73 0.31 1.11 -13.14
C PHE A 73 -1.21 0.97 -13.08
N VAL A 74 -1.68 0.35 -12.02
CA VAL A 74 -3.08 0.32 -11.61
C VAL A 74 -3.18 0.92 -10.23
N ASP A 75 -4.15 1.81 -10.01
CA ASP A 75 -4.42 2.47 -8.73
C ASP A 75 -5.90 2.30 -8.40
N ILE A 76 -6.19 1.52 -7.36
CA ILE A 76 -7.54 1.14 -6.91
C ILE A 76 -7.82 1.84 -5.59
N GLY A 77 -8.89 2.65 -5.55
CA GLY A 77 -9.13 3.62 -4.49
C GLY A 77 -8.40 4.94 -4.77
N ALA A 78 -8.29 5.30 -6.05
CA ALA A 78 -7.46 6.40 -6.52
C ALA A 78 -7.99 7.80 -6.17
N ASN A 79 -9.10 7.92 -5.45
CA ASN A 79 -9.78 9.18 -5.15
C ASN A 79 -9.98 10.01 -6.44
N ASP A 80 -9.59 11.28 -6.46
CA ASP A 80 -9.67 12.13 -7.66
C ASP A 80 -8.47 11.95 -8.62
N GLY A 81 -7.56 11.04 -8.33
CA GLY A 81 -6.34 10.77 -9.09
C GLY A 81 -5.22 11.78 -8.88
N THR A 82 -5.37 12.69 -7.90
CA THR A 82 -4.37 13.74 -7.59
C THR A 82 -4.13 13.88 -6.08
N TYR A 83 -5.20 14.02 -5.31
CA TYR A 83 -5.12 14.24 -3.87
C TYR A 83 -4.83 12.92 -3.15
N LEU A 84 -3.80 12.90 -2.32
CA LEU A 84 -3.28 11.70 -1.61
C LEU A 84 -2.89 10.56 -2.55
N SER A 85 -2.52 10.86 -3.80
CA SER A 85 -2.25 9.85 -4.81
C SER A 85 -0.82 9.31 -4.73
N ASN A 86 -0.69 8.00 -4.62
CA ASN A 86 0.58 7.26 -4.69
C ASN A 86 1.17 7.28 -6.12
N THR A 87 0.33 7.49 -7.14
CA THR A 87 0.68 7.27 -8.55
C THR A 87 0.73 8.54 -9.41
N LYS A 88 0.29 9.68 -8.88
CA LYS A 88 0.25 10.95 -9.62
C LYS A 88 1.61 11.37 -10.18
N LEU A 89 2.68 11.20 -9.40
CA LEU A 89 4.04 11.51 -9.87
C LEU A 89 4.45 10.64 -11.08
N LEU A 90 4.05 9.37 -11.10
CA LEU A 90 4.30 8.49 -12.25
C LEU A 90 3.52 8.92 -13.49
N SER A 91 2.26 9.33 -13.30
CA SER A 91 1.45 9.89 -14.40
C SER A 91 2.12 11.10 -15.05
N GLU A 92 2.70 12.02 -14.26
CA GLU A 92 3.42 13.18 -14.75
C GLU A 92 4.73 12.82 -15.46
N GLN A 93 5.30 11.67 -15.12
CA GLN A 93 6.48 11.10 -15.78
C GLN A 93 6.12 10.29 -17.04
N GLY A 94 4.87 10.34 -17.49
CA GLY A 94 4.41 9.73 -18.74
C GLY A 94 4.11 8.23 -18.61
N TRP A 95 3.85 7.72 -17.41
CA TRP A 95 3.38 6.35 -17.24
C TRP A 95 1.93 6.18 -17.69
N ASN A 96 1.60 5.00 -18.20
CA ASN A 96 0.23 4.63 -18.54
C ASN A 96 -0.49 4.08 -17.31
N GLY A 97 -1.47 4.82 -16.81
CA GLY A 97 -2.16 4.50 -15.56
C GLY A 97 -3.63 4.17 -15.75
N LEU A 98 -4.11 3.15 -15.03
CA LEU A 98 -5.53 2.87 -14.80
C LEU A 98 -5.86 3.27 -13.36
N LEU A 99 -6.67 4.32 -13.21
CA LEU A 99 -7.14 4.85 -11.95
C LEU A 99 -8.60 4.42 -11.76
N ILE A 100 -8.90 3.67 -10.70
CA ILE A 100 -10.22 3.12 -10.39
C ILE A 100 -10.72 3.71 -9.07
N GLU A 101 -11.96 4.18 -9.05
CA GLU A 101 -12.59 4.75 -7.86
C GLU A 101 -14.10 4.42 -7.84
N GLY A 102 -14.66 4.22 -6.64
CA GLY A 102 -16.10 3.95 -6.46
C GLY A 102 -16.99 5.14 -6.79
N LYS A 103 -16.45 6.35 -6.73
CA LYS A 103 -17.12 7.60 -7.09
C LYS A 103 -16.64 8.10 -8.45
N GLU A 104 -17.47 8.92 -9.08
CA GLU A 104 -17.12 9.54 -10.37
C GLU A 104 -16.20 10.74 -10.17
N PHE A 105 -15.03 10.70 -10.82
CA PHE A 105 -14.10 11.81 -10.95
C PHE A 105 -13.55 11.90 -12.39
N PRO A 106 -13.12 13.08 -12.86
CA PRO A 106 -12.70 13.26 -14.25
C PRO A 106 -11.52 12.39 -14.70
N LEU A 107 -10.61 12.02 -13.78
CA LEU A 107 -9.41 11.26 -14.10
C LEU A 107 -9.55 9.76 -13.85
N THR A 108 -10.59 9.32 -13.15
CA THR A 108 -10.75 7.93 -12.73
C THR A 108 -11.85 7.20 -13.51
N LYS A 109 -11.80 5.88 -13.45
CA LYS A 109 -12.87 4.99 -13.93
C LYS A 109 -13.76 4.62 -12.76
N GLN A 110 -15.05 4.91 -12.88
CA GLN A 110 -16.00 4.65 -11.81
C GLN A 110 -16.34 3.16 -11.72
N HIS A 111 -15.83 2.48 -10.70
CA HIS A 111 -16.20 1.12 -10.34
C HIS A 111 -16.16 0.94 -8.83
N PHE A 112 -17.23 0.41 -8.27
CA PHE A 112 -17.21 -0.15 -6.92
C PHE A 112 -16.57 -1.53 -7.00
N VAL A 113 -15.35 -1.65 -6.47
CA VAL A 113 -14.52 -2.84 -6.63
C VAL A 113 -14.86 -3.90 -5.60
N THR A 114 -15.04 -5.13 -6.06
CA THR A 114 -15.23 -6.34 -5.25
C THR A 114 -14.32 -7.46 -5.76
N LYS A 115 -14.12 -8.52 -4.99
CA LYS A 115 -13.35 -9.67 -5.47
C LYS A 115 -14.00 -10.37 -6.66
N GLU A 116 -15.33 -10.27 -6.82
CA GLU A 116 -16.06 -10.89 -7.93
C GLU A 116 -15.89 -10.15 -9.25
N ASN A 117 -15.68 -8.83 -9.23
CA ASN A 117 -15.65 -8.01 -10.44
C ASN A 117 -14.26 -7.51 -10.84
N ILE A 118 -13.28 -7.54 -9.94
CA ILE A 118 -11.98 -6.89 -10.20
C ILE A 118 -11.26 -7.46 -11.42
N LEU A 119 -11.28 -8.76 -11.64
CA LEU A 119 -10.61 -9.35 -12.80
C LEU A 119 -11.25 -8.90 -14.10
N GLU A 120 -12.58 -8.86 -14.17
CA GLU A 120 -13.33 -8.38 -15.35
C GLU A 120 -13.05 -6.88 -15.59
N ILE A 121 -13.01 -6.07 -14.54
CA ILE A 121 -12.66 -4.65 -14.64
C ILE A 121 -11.28 -4.49 -15.27
N LEU A 122 -10.25 -5.14 -14.72
CA LEU A 122 -8.88 -5.04 -15.23
C LEU A 122 -8.76 -5.53 -16.68
N GLU A 123 -9.48 -6.60 -17.07
CA GLU A 123 -9.55 -7.09 -18.44
C GLU A 123 -10.18 -6.07 -19.39
N SER A 124 -11.27 -5.44 -18.99
CA SER A 124 -12.00 -4.47 -19.80
C SER A 124 -11.16 -3.26 -20.21
N TYR A 125 -10.17 -2.93 -19.39
CA TYR A 125 -9.21 -1.86 -19.67
C TYR A 125 -7.89 -2.36 -20.28
N ASN A 126 -7.83 -3.63 -20.71
CA ASN A 126 -6.64 -4.26 -21.31
C ASN A 126 -5.39 -4.16 -20.42
N THR A 127 -5.56 -4.28 -19.11
CA THR A 127 -4.44 -4.29 -18.15
C THR A 127 -3.48 -5.44 -18.50
N PRO A 128 -2.17 -5.18 -18.65
CA PRO A 128 -1.19 -6.24 -18.88
C PRO A 128 -1.15 -7.23 -17.71
N ILE A 129 -0.93 -8.51 -18.00
CA ILE A 129 -0.77 -9.53 -16.94
C ILE A 129 0.39 -9.19 -16.01
N GLU A 130 1.52 -8.73 -16.59
CA GLU A 130 2.66 -8.21 -15.84
C GLU A 130 2.75 -6.70 -16.05
N PHE A 131 2.88 -5.94 -14.97
CA PHE A 131 3.03 -4.49 -14.99
C PHE A 131 3.85 -4.00 -13.79
N ASP A 132 4.27 -2.75 -13.83
CA ASP A 132 5.29 -2.27 -12.90
C ASP A 132 4.75 -1.98 -11.50
N LEU A 133 3.52 -1.41 -11.35
CA LEU A 133 2.99 -1.02 -10.06
C LEU A 133 1.48 -1.27 -9.92
N LEU A 134 1.09 -1.89 -8.81
CA LEU A 134 -0.28 -1.90 -8.27
C LEU A 134 -0.31 -1.07 -6.98
N SER A 135 -1.22 -0.11 -6.88
CA SER A 135 -1.61 0.56 -5.63
C SER A 135 -3.04 0.17 -5.31
N ILE A 136 -3.32 -0.21 -4.07
CA ILE A 136 -4.67 -0.57 -3.61
C ILE A 136 -4.90 -0.02 -2.20
N ASP A 137 -5.95 0.78 -2.08
CA ASP A 137 -6.42 1.40 -0.85
C ASP A 137 -7.91 1.71 -1.00
N ILE A 138 -8.76 0.79 -0.52
CA ILE A 138 -10.23 0.88 -0.63
C ILE A 138 -10.91 0.89 0.73
N ASP A 139 -10.13 1.17 1.78
CA ASP A 139 -10.63 1.29 3.15
C ASP A 139 -11.47 0.07 3.61
N GLY A 140 -11.15 -1.14 3.16
CA GLY A 140 -11.99 -2.27 3.53
C GLY A 140 -11.56 -3.64 3.02
N ASN A 141 -12.07 -4.04 1.87
CA ASN A 141 -11.86 -5.38 1.31
C ASN A 141 -10.48 -5.59 0.64
N ASP A 142 -9.48 -4.79 0.95
CA ASP A 142 -8.15 -4.76 0.33
C ASP A 142 -7.52 -6.15 0.23
N TYR A 143 -7.53 -6.92 1.34
CA TYR A 143 -7.01 -8.28 1.38
C TYR A 143 -7.66 -9.19 0.32
N TRP A 144 -8.98 -9.15 0.24
CA TRP A 144 -9.75 -10.05 -0.61
C TRP A 144 -9.63 -9.68 -2.09
N VAL A 145 -9.62 -8.39 -2.39
CA VAL A 145 -9.44 -7.88 -3.74
C VAL A 145 -8.00 -8.13 -4.22
N LEU A 146 -7.00 -7.85 -3.38
CA LEU A 146 -5.60 -8.15 -3.70
C LEU A 146 -5.39 -9.65 -3.93
N GLN A 147 -5.96 -10.51 -3.06
CA GLN A 147 -5.89 -11.95 -3.24
C GLN A 147 -6.44 -12.38 -4.60
N GLU A 148 -7.57 -11.83 -5.04
CA GLU A 148 -8.18 -12.15 -6.32
C GLU A 148 -7.33 -11.67 -7.50
N ILE A 149 -6.83 -10.43 -7.45
CA ILE A 149 -5.92 -9.90 -8.48
C ILE A 149 -4.72 -10.83 -8.69
N LEU A 150 -4.10 -11.29 -7.62
CA LEU A 150 -2.90 -12.11 -7.66
C LEU A 150 -3.12 -13.54 -8.19
N THR A 151 -4.37 -13.98 -8.36
CA THR A 151 -4.68 -15.24 -9.05
C THR A 151 -4.34 -15.18 -10.54
N LYS A 152 -4.35 -13.99 -11.13
CA LYS A 152 -4.16 -13.78 -12.56
C LYS A 152 -3.03 -12.80 -12.90
N TYR A 153 -2.99 -11.65 -12.25
CA TYR A 153 -2.05 -10.57 -12.53
C TYR A 153 -0.78 -10.69 -11.69
N LYS A 154 0.32 -10.16 -12.22
CA LYS A 154 1.66 -10.25 -11.62
C LYS A 154 2.35 -8.88 -11.64
N PRO A 155 1.85 -7.89 -10.88
CA PRO A 155 2.55 -6.62 -10.74
C PRO A 155 3.95 -6.84 -10.15
N ARG A 156 4.91 -6.02 -10.52
CA ARG A 156 6.30 -6.15 -10.05
C ARG A 156 6.46 -5.58 -8.63
N LEU A 157 5.78 -4.47 -8.35
CA LEU A 157 5.67 -3.82 -7.06
C LEU A 157 4.20 -3.64 -6.71
N ILE A 158 3.83 -3.91 -5.45
CA ILE A 158 2.49 -3.64 -4.93
C ILE A 158 2.61 -2.76 -3.71
N ILE A 159 1.71 -1.79 -3.59
CA ILE A 159 1.49 -1.00 -2.38
C ILE A 159 0.05 -1.24 -1.97
N SER A 160 -0.14 -1.63 -0.74
CA SER A 160 -1.48 -1.89 -0.22
C SER A 160 -1.62 -1.34 1.18
N GLU A 161 -2.76 -0.70 1.47
CA GLU A 161 -3.06 -0.31 2.84
C GLU A 161 -3.21 -1.55 3.72
N TYR A 162 -2.59 -1.50 4.91
CA TYR A 162 -2.76 -2.49 5.96
C TYR A 162 -3.22 -1.85 7.27
N ASN A 163 -3.82 -2.63 8.13
CA ASN A 163 -4.35 -2.15 9.40
C ASN A 163 -3.31 -2.24 10.52
N ALA A 164 -2.71 -1.10 10.87
CA ALA A 164 -1.74 -0.99 11.96
C ALA A 164 -2.37 -0.84 13.36
N GLU A 165 -3.70 -0.81 13.48
CA GLU A 165 -4.42 -0.69 14.75
C GLU A 165 -4.29 -1.94 15.64
N HIS A 166 -3.93 -3.07 15.04
CA HIS A 166 -3.87 -4.36 15.69
C HIS A 166 -2.45 -4.81 15.99
N ASN A 167 -2.34 -5.76 16.93
CA ASN A 167 -1.06 -6.37 17.27
C ASN A 167 -0.39 -6.91 15.98
N PRO A 168 0.86 -6.51 15.70
CA PRO A 168 1.57 -6.92 14.48
C PRO A 168 1.79 -8.44 14.34
N GLN A 169 1.60 -9.21 15.41
CA GLN A 169 1.68 -10.68 15.40
C GLN A 169 0.34 -11.36 15.07
N GLU A 170 -0.75 -10.62 15.11
CA GLU A 170 -2.06 -11.16 14.71
C GLU A 170 -2.13 -11.28 13.19
N SER A 171 -2.71 -12.38 12.73
CA SER A 171 -2.88 -12.67 11.31
C SER A 171 -4.36 -12.73 10.97
N LYS A 172 -4.94 -11.58 10.64
CA LYS A 172 -6.38 -11.46 10.40
C LYS A 172 -6.72 -10.42 9.34
N ALA A 173 -7.87 -10.61 8.71
CA ALA A 173 -8.51 -9.66 7.83
C ALA A 173 -9.98 -9.48 8.22
N ILE A 174 -10.61 -8.40 7.79
CA ILE A 174 -12.07 -8.26 7.96
C ILE A 174 -12.79 -9.41 7.25
N GLU A 175 -14.00 -9.78 7.73
CA GLU A 175 -14.85 -10.71 6.99
C GLU A 175 -15.26 -10.08 5.65
N TYR A 176 -15.12 -10.83 4.56
CA TYR A 176 -15.47 -10.32 3.24
C TYR A 176 -16.95 -9.95 3.16
N ASN A 177 -17.22 -8.74 2.72
CA ASN A 177 -18.54 -8.26 2.43
C ASN A 177 -18.53 -7.40 1.16
N PRO A 178 -19.16 -7.81 0.04
CA PRO A 178 -19.15 -7.04 -1.20
C PRO A 178 -19.76 -5.64 -1.06
N ASP A 179 -20.61 -5.43 -0.07
CA ASP A 179 -21.26 -4.14 0.22
C ASP A 179 -20.57 -3.38 1.38
N PHE A 180 -19.32 -3.74 1.70
CA PHE A 180 -18.60 -3.10 2.80
C PHE A 180 -18.42 -1.60 2.56
N VAL A 181 -18.72 -0.81 3.60
CA VAL A 181 -18.47 0.63 3.63
C VAL A 181 -17.74 0.97 4.93
N PHE A 182 -16.60 1.64 4.82
CA PHE A 182 -15.80 2.07 5.95
C PHE A 182 -16.57 2.98 6.92
N LYS A 183 -16.49 2.68 8.21
CA LYS A 183 -17.23 3.36 9.28
C LYS A 183 -16.35 4.24 10.17
N ALA A 184 -15.12 4.53 9.77
CA ALA A 184 -14.14 5.27 10.55
C ALA A 184 -13.92 4.66 11.96
N ASN A 185 -13.64 3.37 12.00
CA ASN A 185 -13.25 2.60 13.18
C ASN A 185 -12.10 1.65 12.79
N ASP A 186 -11.67 0.80 13.72
CA ASP A 186 -10.58 -0.16 13.53
C ASP A 186 -10.91 -1.37 12.65
N TYR A 187 -12.13 -1.47 12.12
CA TYR A 187 -12.58 -2.60 11.29
C TYR A 187 -12.44 -2.30 9.80
N TYR A 188 -11.24 -2.51 9.26
CA TYR A 188 -10.92 -2.38 7.83
C TYR A 188 -9.68 -3.21 7.49
N GLY A 189 -9.53 -3.56 6.23
CA GLY A 189 -8.32 -4.16 5.68
C GLY A 189 -7.85 -5.45 6.35
N TYR A 190 -6.58 -5.54 6.60
CA TYR A 190 -5.88 -6.72 7.11
C TYR A 190 -4.62 -6.33 7.90
N THR A 191 -4.14 -7.23 8.75
CA THR A 191 -2.92 -7.04 9.53
C THR A 191 -1.66 -7.37 8.73
N LEU A 192 -0.52 -6.84 9.13
CA LEU A 192 0.78 -7.08 8.48
C LEU A 192 1.08 -8.59 8.33
N GLU A 193 0.81 -9.40 9.35
CA GLU A 193 1.08 -10.83 9.29
C GLU A 193 0.17 -11.55 8.28
N ALA A 194 -1.09 -11.12 8.13
CA ALA A 194 -1.97 -11.60 7.07
C ALA A 194 -1.43 -11.22 5.67
N GLY A 195 -0.93 -9.99 5.53
CA GLY A 195 -0.25 -9.53 4.31
C GLY A 195 0.97 -10.37 3.96
N LYS A 196 1.83 -10.71 4.95
CA LYS A 196 2.99 -11.58 4.74
C LYS A 196 2.61 -12.98 4.25
N LYS A 197 1.55 -13.57 4.82
CA LYS A 197 1.03 -14.86 4.37
C LYS A 197 0.47 -14.80 2.96
N LEU A 198 -0.26 -13.72 2.63
CA LEU A 198 -0.75 -13.49 1.27
C LEU A 198 0.41 -13.34 0.27
N ALA A 199 1.41 -12.53 0.61
CA ALA A 199 2.62 -12.36 -0.18
C ALA A 199 3.30 -13.69 -0.48
N ALA A 200 3.57 -14.48 0.56
CA ALA A 200 4.22 -15.78 0.43
C ALA A 200 3.44 -16.75 -0.48
N LYS A 201 2.10 -16.76 -0.37
CA LYS A 201 1.21 -17.60 -1.18
C LYS A 201 1.33 -17.33 -2.68
N PHE A 202 1.55 -16.06 -3.07
CA PHE A 202 1.59 -15.65 -4.48
C PHE A 202 2.98 -15.30 -5.02
N GLY A 203 4.04 -15.61 -4.27
CA GLY A 203 5.43 -15.39 -4.71
C GLY A 203 5.91 -13.94 -4.58
N TYR A 204 5.47 -13.28 -3.52
CA TYR A 204 5.92 -11.95 -3.12
C TYR A 204 6.54 -11.96 -1.74
N THR A 205 7.27 -10.90 -1.43
CA THR A 205 7.80 -10.60 -0.12
C THR A 205 7.45 -9.16 0.23
N ILE A 206 6.92 -8.90 1.43
CA ILE A 206 6.80 -7.54 1.94
C ILE A 206 8.19 -7.08 2.33
N ILE A 207 8.72 -6.09 1.63
CA ILE A 207 10.10 -5.59 1.79
C ILE A 207 10.19 -4.36 2.67
N PHE A 208 9.09 -3.64 2.83
CA PHE A 208 9.03 -2.40 3.57
C PHE A 208 7.60 -2.11 4.02
N THR A 209 7.44 -1.39 5.13
CA THR A 209 6.21 -0.75 5.55
C THR A 209 6.51 0.71 5.86
N ASN A 210 5.64 1.62 5.52
CA ASN A 210 5.80 3.02 5.93
C ASN A 210 5.21 3.29 7.33
N SER A 211 5.37 2.32 8.20
CA SER A 211 5.09 2.27 9.64
C SER A 211 3.62 2.26 10.05
N CYS A 212 2.70 2.85 9.33
CA CYS A 212 1.34 3.00 9.84
C CYS A 212 0.26 2.88 8.77
N LEU A 213 0.62 2.69 7.51
CA LEU A 213 -0.36 2.79 6.43
C LEU A 213 -0.19 1.72 5.35
N ASN A 214 0.97 1.63 4.71
CA ASN A 214 1.12 0.80 3.52
C ASN A 214 2.20 -0.27 3.65
N ASP A 215 1.90 -1.46 3.11
CA ASP A 215 2.81 -2.56 2.85
C ASP A 215 3.35 -2.46 1.42
N TYR A 216 4.65 -2.74 1.24
CA TYR A 216 5.31 -2.77 -0.06
C TYR A 216 5.70 -4.20 -0.40
N TYR A 217 4.99 -4.82 -1.35
CA TYR A 217 5.23 -6.18 -1.81
C TYR A 217 6.11 -6.15 -3.03
N LEU A 218 7.23 -6.85 -2.98
CA LEU A 218 8.10 -7.04 -4.14
C LEU A 218 7.99 -8.48 -4.63
N ARG A 219 7.85 -8.66 -5.94
CA ARG A 219 7.84 -10.01 -6.53
C ARG A 219 9.17 -10.71 -6.28
N ASN A 220 9.16 -11.97 -5.88
CA ASN A 220 10.32 -12.68 -5.34
C ASN A 220 11.52 -12.79 -6.28
N ASP A 221 11.27 -12.80 -7.60
CA ASP A 221 12.35 -12.79 -8.61
C ASP A 221 13.15 -11.47 -8.66
N LEU A 222 12.61 -10.40 -8.05
CA LEU A 222 13.22 -9.07 -7.98
C LEU A 222 13.87 -8.79 -6.61
N VAL A 223 13.63 -9.65 -5.64
CA VAL A 223 14.23 -9.51 -4.30
C VAL A 223 15.72 -9.87 -4.36
N PRO A 224 16.62 -9.05 -3.80
CA PRO A 224 18.04 -9.36 -3.74
C PRO A 224 18.30 -10.69 -3.02
N LYS A 225 19.20 -11.50 -3.56
CA LYS A 225 19.51 -12.83 -3.00
C LYS A 225 20.28 -12.71 -1.69
N GLY A 226 19.90 -13.54 -0.72
CA GLY A 226 20.62 -13.64 0.57
C GLY A 226 20.32 -12.52 1.54
N VAL A 227 19.30 -11.72 1.27
CA VAL A 227 18.86 -10.65 2.16
C VAL A 227 17.80 -11.19 3.11
N GLU A 228 17.99 -10.95 4.40
CA GLU A 228 16.96 -11.16 5.40
C GLU A 228 16.05 -9.92 5.45
N ILE A 229 14.76 -10.09 5.25
CA ILE A 229 13.78 -9.02 5.19
C ILE A 229 12.82 -9.19 6.36
N ASN A 230 12.86 -8.25 7.29
CA ASN A 230 11.98 -8.21 8.46
C ASN A 230 11.28 -6.85 8.54
N PRO A 231 10.26 -6.59 7.73
CA PRO A 231 9.48 -5.36 7.87
C PRO A 231 8.84 -5.35 9.25
N THR A 232 9.08 -4.30 9.98
CA THR A 232 8.51 -4.09 11.31
C THR A 232 7.31 -3.18 11.22
N ASN A 233 6.31 -3.48 12.04
CA ASN A 233 5.15 -2.65 12.25
C ASN A 233 5.19 -2.09 13.67
N GLU A 234 4.98 -0.81 13.83
CA GLU A 234 4.62 -0.22 15.12
C GLU A 234 3.09 -0.15 15.15
N GLN A 235 2.48 -0.80 16.17
CA GLN A 235 1.04 -0.72 16.37
C GLN A 235 0.62 0.73 16.61
N HIS A 236 -0.43 1.17 15.95
CA HIS A 236 -0.94 2.53 16.06
C HIS A 236 -2.45 2.53 16.30
N ALA A 237 -2.90 3.18 17.33
CA ALA A 237 -4.32 3.31 17.65
C ALA A 237 -4.86 4.66 17.16
N TRP A 238 -5.32 4.71 15.92
CA TRP A 238 -5.80 5.97 15.34
C TRP A 238 -7.25 6.27 15.66
N TRP A 239 -8.07 5.24 15.61
CA TRP A 239 -9.51 5.45 15.65
C TRP A 239 -10.06 5.48 17.07
N GLY A 240 -9.41 4.86 18.04
CA GLY A 240 -9.87 4.81 19.43
C GLY A 240 -11.29 4.27 19.62
N ASN A 241 -11.92 3.80 18.56
CA ASN A 241 -13.28 3.29 18.51
C ASN A 241 -13.25 1.86 17.98
N HIS A 242 -13.08 0.91 18.89
CA HIS A 242 -12.95 -0.48 18.55
C HIS A 242 -14.29 -1.08 18.12
N SER A 243 -14.25 -1.78 17.00
CA SER A 243 -15.36 -2.53 16.44
C SER A 243 -15.55 -3.85 17.18
N ASN A 244 -16.83 -4.28 17.32
CA ASN A 244 -17.17 -5.63 17.73
C ASN A 244 -17.40 -6.58 16.53
N GLU A 245 -17.05 -6.15 15.34
CA GLU A 245 -17.20 -6.93 14.11
C GLU A 245 -16.26 -8.13 14.10
N LYS A 246 -16.62 -9.14 13.33
CA LYS A 246 -15.88 -10.41 13.29
C LYS A 246 -14.70 -10.34 12.34
N TRP A 247 -13.52 -10.57 12.86
CA TRP A 247 -12.30 -10.79 12.08
C TRP A 247 -12.15 -12.23 11.65
N ILE A 248 -11.56 -12.44 10.49
CA ILE A 248 -11.22 -13.77 9.96
C ILE A 248 -9.73 -14.01 10.17
N GLU A 249 -9.39 -15.10 10.85
CA GLU A 249 -8.02 -15.58 10.97
C GLU A 249 -7.51 -16.05 9.61
N ILE A 250 -6.31 -15.60 9.24
CA ILE A 250 -5.66 -15.87 7.98
C ILE A 250 -4.47 -16.84 8.18
#